data_d43364ca880c5a339a6a89d58457a23b
#
_entry.id   d43364ca880c5a339a6a89d58457a23b
#
_cell.length_a   1.000
_cell.length_b   1.000
_cell.length_c   1.000
_cell.angle_alpha   90.00
_cell.angle_beta   90.00
_cell.angle_gamma   90.00
#
_symmetry.space_group_name_H-M   'P 1'
#
loop_
_entity.id
_entity.type
_entity.pdbx_description
1 polymer ?
#
loop_
_entity_poly.entity_id
_entity_poly.type
_entity_poly.pdbx_seq_one_letter_code
_entity_poly.pdbx_strand_id
1 'polypeptide(L)'
;MIVDTSVLLAIVFREEGYDRLVDELAAADAVAAGTPTLAETGIVLSARLGAAADGMLERLLDEFAIQEIPFGEIHWREAVDAFRRYGKGRHRAALNFGDCMTYATARLAGESLTFIGDDFALTDLA
;
A
#
# COMPACT_ATOMS: atom_id res chain seq x y z
N MET A 1 1.56 7.43 -8.66
CA MET A 1 0.56 6.59 -7.94
C MET A 1 1.28 5.74 -6.90
N ILE A 2 0.84 5.82 -5.67
CA ILE A 2 1.32 4.94 -4.58
C ILE A 2 0.24 3.89 -4.35
N VAL A 3 0.64 2.64 -4.20
CA VAL A 3 -0.31 1.54 -3.94
C VAL A 3 -0.19 1.03 -2.51
N ASP A 4 -1.33 0.71 -1.92
CA ASP A 4 -1.43 0.08 -0.60
C ASP A 4 -1.37 -1.44 -0.72
N THR A 5 -1.06 -2.12 0.38
CA THR A 5 -1.10 -3.58 0.48
C THR A 5 -2.42 -4.16 -0.02
N SER A 6 -3.55 -3.50 0.28
CA SER A 6 -4.87 -3.93 -0.15
C SER A 6 -4.98 -4.10 -1.67
N VAL A 7 -4.36 -3.22 -2.44
CA VAL A 7 -4.36 -3.29 -3.91
C VAL A 7 -3.54 -4.49 -4.40
N LEU A 8 -2.34 -4.65 -3.87
CA LEU A 8 -1.44 -5.74 -4.27
C LEU A 8 -2.05 -7.11 -3.96
N LEU A 9 -2.65 -7.26 -2.78
CA LEU A 9 -3.32 -8.51 -2.40
C LEU A 9 -4.56 -8.76 -3.25
N ALA A 10 -5.36 -7.74 -3.56
CA ALA A 10 -6.53 -7.89 -4.40
C ALA A 10 -6.18 -8.41 -5.79
N ILE A 11 -5.07 -7.93 -6.37
CA ILE A 11 -4.61 -8.39 -7.67
C ILE A 11 -4.12 -9.84 -7.60
N VAL A 12 -3.31 -10.20 -6.60
CA VAL A 12 -2.80 -11.56 -6.45
C VAL A 12 -3.92 -12.57 -6.25
N PHE A 13 -4.88 -12.25 -5.38
CA PHE A 13 -5.99 -13.15 -5.05
C PHE A 13 -7.21 -12.99 -5.96
N ARG A 14 -7.11 -12.13 -6.96
CA ARG A 14 -8.20 -11.84 -7.92
C ARG A 14 -9.52 -11.55 -7.23
N GLU A 15 -9.46 -10.65 -6.24
CA GLU A 15 -10.63 -10.20 -5.51
C GLU A 15 -11.57 -9.42 -6.44
N GLU A 16 -12.84 -9.27 -6.05
CA GLU A 16 -13.81 -8.52 -6.85
C GLU A 16 -13.28 -7.12 -7.18
N GLY A 17 -13.32 -6.75 -8.47
CA GLY A 17 -12.83 -5.46 -8.94
C GLY A 17 -11.35 -5.42 -9.28
N TYR A 18 -10.62 -6.54 -9.17
CA TYR A 18 -9.19 -6.55 -9.48
C TYR A 18 -8.88 -6.15 -10.92
N ASP A 19 -9.76 -6.45 -11.87
CA ASP A 19 -9.56 -6.09 -13.27
C ASP A 19 -9.41 -4.59 -13.44
N ARG A 20 -10.23 -3.81 -12.74
CA ARG A 20 -10.16 -2.34 -12.77
C ARG A 20 -8.85 -1.85 -12.18
N LEU A 21 -8.38 -2.48 -11.09
CA LEU A 21 -7.09 -2.13 -10.49
C LEU A 21 -5.94 -2.39 -11.44
N VAL A 22 -5.96 -3.53 -12.13
CA VAL A 22 -4.95 -3.87 -13.14
C VAL A 22 -4.92 -2.80 -14.24
N ASP A 23 -6.09 -2.40 -14.73
CA ASP A 23 -6.20 -1.36 -15.75
C ASP A 23 -5.68 -0.01 -15.24
N GLU A 24 -5.99 0.35 -14.00
CA GLU A 24 -5.51 1.60 -13.38
C GLU A 24 -4.00 1.61 -13.26
N LEU A 25 -3.39 0.52 -12.82
CA LEU A 25 -1.95 0.41 -12.69
C LEU A 25 -1.27 0.47 -14.07
N ALA A 26 -1.84 -0.22 -15.05
CA ALA A 26 -1.30 -0.23 -16.41
C ALA A 26 -1.38 1.15 -17.08
N ALA A 27 -2.38 1.95 -16.75
CA ALA A 27 -2.57 3.28 -17.32
C ALA A 27 -1.77 4.37 -16.60
N ALA A 28 -1.26 4.12 -15.40
CA ALA A 28 -0.51 5.10 -14.62
C ALA A 28 0.86 5.36 -15.24
N ASP A 29 1.32 6.61 -15.19
CA ASP A 29 2.66 6.99 -15.67
C ASP A 29 3.76 6.34 -14.84
N ALA A 30 3.54 6.22 -13.53
CA ALA A 30 4.46 5.55 -12.62
C ALA A 30 3.68 4.99 -11.43
N VAL A 31 4.08 3.80 -10.98
CA VAL A 31 3.51 3.15 -9.80
C VAL A 31 4.63 2.85 -8.82
N ALA A 32 4.40 3.11 -7.55
CA ALA A 32 5.39 2.85 -6.51
C ALA A 32 4.72 2.34 -5.22
N ALA A 33 5.51 1.67 -4.39
CA ALA A 33 5.09 1.21 -3.07
C ALA A 33 6.24 1.41 -2.08
N GLY A 34 5.90 1.77 -0.86
CA GLY A 34 6.89 1.86 0.21
C GLY A 34 7.40 0.48 0.62
N THR A 35 8.63 0.40 1.07
CA THR A 35 9.22 -0.87 1.52
C THR A 35 8.43 -1.53 2.66
N PRO A 36 7.83 -0.80 3.63
CA PRO A 36 6.95 -1.43 4.62
C PRO A 36 5.71 -2.09 4.00
N THR A 37 5.13 -1.48 2.97
CA THR A 37 3.99 -2.06 2.23
C THR A 37 4.40 -3.37 1.56
N LEU A 38 5.58 -3.40 0.95
CA LEU A 38 6.09 -4.61 0.32
C LEU A 38 6.35 -5.72 1.35
N ALA A 39 6.91 -5.35 2.51
CA ALA A 39 7.12 -6.30 3.60
C ALA A 39 5.79 -6.88 4.09
N GLU A 40 4.79 -6.04 4.32
CA GLU A 40 3.46 -6.48 4.75
C GLU A 40 2.83 -7.41 3.71
N THR A 41 2.87 -7.02 2.45
CA THR A 41 2.33 -7.83 1.35
C THR A 41 3.02 -9.19 1.30
N GLY A 42 4.35 -9.22 1.35
CA GLY A 42 5.12 -10.45 1.31
C GLY A 42 4.83 -11.38 2.51
N ILE A 43 4.65 -10.80 3.70
CA ILE A 43 4.30 -11.55 4.91
C ILE A 43 2.90 -12.18 4.77
N VAL A 44 1.92 -11.41 4.29
CA VAL A 44 0.56 -11.93 4.08
C VAL A 44 0.55 -13.04 3.03
N LEU A 45 1.25 -12.86 1.91
CA LEU A 45 1.36 -13.89 0.88
C LEU A 45 1.98 -15.18 1.45
N SER A 46 3.06 -15.05 2.19
CA SER A 46 3.74 -16.18 2.81
C SER A 46 2.85 -16.91 3.82
N ALA A 47 2.10 -16.16 4.63
CA ALA A 47 1.19 -16.73 5.61
C ALA A 47 0.04 -17.50 4.97
N ARG A 48 -0.48 -17.01 3.84
CA ARG A 48 -1.62 -17.65 3.16
C ARG A 48 -1.22 -18.77 2.20
N LEU A 49 -0.08 -18.64 1.53
CA LEU A 49 0.31 -19.51 0.41
C LEU A 49 1.54 -20.38 0.70
N GLY A 50 2.25 -20.12 1.80
CA GLY A 50 3.48 -20.87 2.11
C GLY A 50 4.51 -20.75 0.99
N ALA A 51 5.09 -21.88 0.59
CA ALA A 51 6.13 -21.92 -0.45
C ALA A 51 5.64 -21.42 -1.81
N ALA A 52 4.33 -21.46 -2.09
CA ALA A 52 3.77 -20.94 -3.33
C ALA A 52 3.92 -19.42 -3.46
N ALA A 53 4.18 -18.72 -2.36
CA ALA A 53 4.42 -17.28 -2.37
C ALA A 53 5.80 -16.89 -2.89
N ASP A 54 6.75 -17.84 -2.96
CA ASP A 54 8.12 -17.55 -3.36
C ASP A 54 8.16 -16.91 -4.78
N GLY A 55 8.80 -15.75 -4.86
CA GLY A 55 8.94 -15.01 -6.12
C GLY A 55 7.66 -14.34 -6.62
N MET A 56 6.54 -14.51 -5.96
CA MET A 56 5.26 -13.97 -6.41
C MET A 56 5.22 -12.45 -6.35
N LEU A 57 5.72 -11.86 -5.26
CA LEU A 57 5.77 -10.42 -5.10
C LEU A 57 6.72 -9.78 -6.13
N GLU A 58 7.89 -10.37 -6.32
CA GLU A 58 8.87 -9.88 -7.29
C GLU A 58 8.29 -9.89 -8.71
N ARG A 59 7.57 -10.93 -9.09
CA ARG A 59 6.90 -10.98 -10.40
C ARG A 59 5.84 -9.91 -10.54
N LEU A 60 5.09 -9.64 -9.47
CA LEU A 60 4.08 -8.58 -9.47
C LEU A 60 4.73 -7.20 -9.68
N LEU A 61 5.83 -6.94 -8.96
CA LEU A 61 6.59 -5.69 -9.10
C LEU A 61 7.10 -5.52 -10.53
N ASP A 62 7.63 -6.58 -11.12
CA ASP A 62 8.14 -6.54 -12.50
C ASP A 62 7.02 -6.32 -13.52
N GLU A 63 5.90 -7.02 -13.35
CA GLU A 63 4.76 -6.95 -14.28
C GLU A 63 4.21 -5.52 -14.41
N PHE A 64 4.10 -4.82 -13.29
CA PHE A 64 3.55 -3.46 -13.27
C PHE A 64 4.61 -2.38 -13.16
N ALA A 65 5.89 -2.73 -13.25
CA ALA A 65 7.02 -1.82 -13.10
C ALA A 65 6.90 -0.98 -11.81
N ILE A 66 6.54 -1.62 -10.70
CA ILE A 66 6.34 -0.95 -9.42
C ILE A 66 7.70 -0.61 -8.81
N GLN A 67 7.93 0.67 -8.57
CA GLN A 67 9.15 1.15 -7.92
C GLN A 67 9.06 0.99 -6.42
N GLU A 68 10.18 0.65 -5.79
CA GLU A 68 10.28 0.57 -4.32
C GLU A 68 10.73 1.91 -3.76
N ILE A 69 10.00 2.41 -2.77
CA ILE A 69 10.36 3.65 -2.07
C ILE A 69 10.92 3.28 -0.70
N PRO A 70 12.22 3.52 -0.44
CA PRO A 70 12.82 3.26 0.87
C PRO A 70 12.15 4.08 1.96
N PHE A 71 11.93 3.47 3.12
CA PHE A 71 11.29 4.11 4.27
C PHE A 71 12.38 4.54 5.27
N GLY A 72 12.59 5.84 5.37
CA GLY A 72 13.65 6.41 6.18
C GLY A 72 13.15 7.30 7.31
N GLU A 73 14.01 8.20 7.81
CA GLU A 73 13.69 9.06 8.96
C GLU A 73 12.49 9.95 8.71
N ILE A 74 12.43 10.62 7.57
CA ILE A 74 11.28 11.50 7.26
C ILE A 74 9.98 10.71 7.21
N HIS A 75 10.03 9.46 6.78
CA HIS A 75 8.87 8.59 6.67
C HIS A 75 8.34 8.17 8.04
N TRP A 76 9.22 7.71 8.95
CA TRP A 76 8.71 7.29 10.25
C TRP A 76 8.14 8.46 11.06
N ARG A 77 8.71 9.66 10.91
CA ARG A 77 8.16 10.86 11.56
C ARG A 77 6.79 11.20 11.02
N GLU A 78 6.60 11.16 9.71
CA GLU A 78 5.30 11.38 9.09
C GLU A 78 4.29 10.30 9.49
N ALA A 79 4.72 9.05 9.59
CA ALA A 79 3.85 7.94 10.01
C ALA A 79 3.36 8.13 11.45
N VAL A 80 4.22 8.58 12.35
CA VAL A 80 3.82 8.89 13.74
C VAL A 80 2.82 10.04 13.77
N ASP A 81 3.03 11.07 12.97
CA ASP A 81 2.11 12.19 12.86
C ASP A 81 0.76 11.74 12.28
N ALA A 82 0.77 10.88 11.27
CA ALA A 82 -0.44 10.30 10.71
C ALA A 82 -1.25 9.55 11.77
N PHE A 83 -0.58 8.79 12.63
CA PHE A 83 -1.24 8.10 13.73
C PHE A 83 -1.89 9.10 14.71
N ARG A 84 -1.19 10.16 15.04
CA ARG A 84 -1.74 11.20 15.94
C ARG A 84 -2.99 11.85 15.38
N ARG A 85 -3.06 12.01 14.06
CA ARG A 85 -4.20 12.65 13.37
C ARG A 85 -5.32 11.67 13.06
N TYR A 86 -5.02 10.48 12.59
CA TYR A 86 -5.99 9.54 12.02
C TYR A 86 -5.96 8.15 12.62
N GLY A 87 -5.13 7.90 13.61
CA GLY A 87 -4.89 6.57 14.14
C GLY A 87 -6.08 5.94 14.84
N LYS A 88 -6.04 4.61 14.92
CA LYS A 88 -7.01 3.81 15.67
C LYS A 88 -7.07 4.29 17.13
N GLY A 89 -8.27 4.55 17.60
CA GLY A 89 -8.48 5.10 18.94
C GLY A 89 -8.38 6.61 19.03
N ARG A 90 -8.02 7.31 17.96
CA ARG A 90 -7.89 8.77 17.92
C ARG A 90 -8.79 9.44 16.90
N HIS A 91 -9.10 8.75 15.82
CA HIS A 91 -9.89 9.27 14.72
C HIS A 91 -10.70 8.13 14.10
N ARG A 92 -11.86 8.45 13.52
CA ARG A 92 -12.74 7.45 12.92
C ARG A 92 -12.12 6.73 11.72
N ALA A 93 -11.10 7.31 11.07
CA ALA A 93 -10.33 6.64 10.03
C ALA A 93 -9.63 5.39 10.57
N ALA A 94 -9.29 5.39 11.85
CA ALA A 94 -8.76 4.24 12.57
C ALA A 94 -7.54 3.60 11.91
N LEU A 95 -6.60 4.41 11.42
CA LEU A 95 -5.40 3.90 10.75
C LEU A 95 -4.60 3.01 11.69
N ASN A 96 -4.24 1.83 11.22
CA ASN A 96 -3.35 0.93 11.93
C ASN A 96 -1.88 1.21 11.57
N PHE A 97 -0.96 0.39 12.06
CA PHE A 97 0.47 0.55 11.82
C PHE A 97 0.81 0.57 10.32
N GLY A 98 0.32 -0.45 9.58
CA GLY A 98 0.58 -0.53 8.13
C GLY A 98 -0.01 0.64 7.35
N ASP A 99 -1.22 1.07 7.72
CA ASP A 99 -1.89 2.21 7.09
C ASP A 99 -1.08 3.49 7.28
N CYS A 100 -0.50 3.70 8.46
CA CYS A 100 0.32 4.87 8.72
C CYS A 100 1.60 4.88 7.87
N MET A 101 2.19 3.69 7.60
CA MET A 101 3.34 3.58 6.71
C MET A 101 2.97 3.96 5.27
N THR A 102 1.85 3.43 4.78
CA THR A 102 1.34 3.73 3.44
C THR A 102 1.00 5.21 3.30
N TYR A 103 0.31 5.77 4.29
CA TYR A 103 -0.03 7.19 4.32
C TYR A 103 1.24 8.06 4.21
N ALA A 104 2.25 7.77 5.04
CA ALA A 104 3.49 8.53 5.05
C ALA A 104 4.20 8.49 3.70
N THR A 105 4.24 7.33 3.08
CA THR A 105 4.86 7.15 1.76
C THR A 105 4.16 8.01 0.71
N ALA A 106 2.84 7.95 0.65
CA ALA A 106 2.07 8.73 -0.33
C ALA A 106 2.18 10.23 -0.09
N ARG A 107 2.09 10.65 1.16
CA ARG A 107 2.18 12.06 1.56
C ARG A 107 3.52 12.67 1.16
N LEU A 108 4.60 11.98 1.48
CA LEU A 108 5.95 12.48 1.19
C LEU A 108 6.30 12.42 -0.29
N ALA A 109 5.74 11.46 -1.02
CA ALA A 109 5.90 11.39 -2.47
C ALA A 109 5.11 12.48 -3.20
N GLY A 110 4.08 13.05 -2.56
CA GLY A 110 3.19 14.01 -3.19
C GLY A 110 2.35 13.40 -4.31
N GLU A 111 2.08 12.10 -4.22
CA GLU A 111 1.39 11.32 -5.24
C GLU A 111 0.04 10.83 -4.74
N SER A 112 -0.84 10.47 -5.68
CA SER A 112 -2.12 9.86 -5.35
C SER A 112 -1.92 8.49 -4.69
N LEU A 113 -2.83 8.14 -3.79
CA LEU A 113 -2.86 6.85 -3.12
C LEU A 113 -4.01 6.00 -3.66
N THR A 114 -3.69 4.80 -4.15
CA THR A 114 -4.69 3.82 -4.57
C THR A 114 -4.83 2.76 -3.48
N PHE A 115 -6.05 2.54 -3.02
CA PHE A 115 -6.36 1.64 -1.91
C PHE A 115 -7.75 1.02 -2.09
N ILE A 116 -8.00 -0.06 -1.35
CA ILE A 116 -9.31 -0.71 -1.28
C ILE A 116 -9.79 -0.63 0.17
N GLY A 117 -11.08 -0.38 0.35
CA GLY A 117 -11.69 -0.26 1.68
C GLY A 117 -11.82 1.20 2.12
N ASP A 118 -12.12 1.38 3.41
CA ASP A 118 -12.48 2.69 3.96
C ASP A 118 -11.37 3.36 4.77
N ASP A 119 -10.23 2.70 4.95
CA ASP A 119 -9.19 3.15 5.87
C ASP A 119 -8.69 4.57 5.54
N PHE A 120 -8.43 4.85 4.29
CA PHE A 120 -7.92 6.16 3.87
C PHE A 120 -9.01 7.13 3.42
N ALA A 121 -10.26 6.66 3.29
CA ALA A 121 -11.36 7.47 2.77
C ALA A 121 -11.69 8.68 3.65
N LEU A 122 -11.36 8.61 4.93
CA LEU A 122 -11.62 9.66 5.90
C LEU A 122 -10.39 10.51 6.20
N THR A 123 -9.32 10.32 5.46
CA THR A 123 -8.10 11.13 5.57
C THR A 123 -8.04 12.19 4.47
N ASP A 124 -7.03 13.04 4.53
CA ASP A 124 -6.79 14.05 3.50
C ASP A 124 -6.19 13.47 2.21
N LEU A 125 -5.95 12.16 2.14
CA LEU A 125 -5.51 11.45 0.93
C LEU A 125 -6.66 10.70 0.23
N ALA A 126 -7.89 10.90 0.66
CA ALA A 126 -9.06 10.26 0.08
C ALA A 126 -9.25 10.62 -1.43
#